data_79c12595f7697fc9f0821a85204c16c3
#
_entry.id   79c12595f7697fc9f0821a85204c16c3
#
_cell.length_a   1.000
_cell.length_b   1.000
_cell.length_c   1.000
_cell.angle_alpha   90.00
_cell.angle_beta   90.00
_cell.angle_gamma   90.00
#
_symmetry.space_group_name_H-M   'P 1'
#
loop_
_entity.id
_entity.type
_entity.pdbx_description
1 polymer ?
#
loop_
_entity_poly.entity_id
_entity_poly.type
_entity_poly.pdbx_seq_one_letter_code
_entity_poly.pdbx_strand_id
1 'polypeptide(L)'
;MPLSVLQRATLLSLMLVALATPVRAQDIFAVPFAGVKFGGSTSIFDLEFAADKKTFTMGASVVVLGNGVFGYEVDFGYMPNFFKNEESPPVYKPGSYVIDLSGGVLLALPAAVTGGGLRPYAVVGVGLVNAQAADVLEIFQIRRTVPAFKIGIGAQALLLTNNVGIRFDLRHVRSFTGDDGSLARVGRRISYSRFTVGLLLRL
;
A
#
# COMPACT_ATOMS: atom_id res chain seq x y z
N MET A 1 12.43 -24.16 22.43
CA MET A 1 11.83 -25.44 22.01
C MET A 1 11.03 -25.19 20.72
N PRO A 2 11.32 -25.90 19.62
CA PRO A 2 10.53 -25.76 18.39
C PRO A 2 9.15 -26.38 18.61
N LEU A 3 8.11 -25.62 18.22
CA LEU A 3 6.73 -26.10 18.25
C LEU A 3 6.58 -27.37 17.42
N SER A 4 5.91 -28.39 17.97
CA SER A 4 5.65 -29.66 17.28
C SER A 4 4.76 -29.39 16.04
N VAL A 5 4.83 -30.28 15.04
CA VAL A 5 4.03 -30.20 13.82
C VAL A 5 2.54 -30.09 14.14
N LEU A 6 2.08 -30.79 15.19
CA LEU A 6 0.71 -30.76 15.67
C LEU A 6 0.32 -29.36 16.21
N GLN A 7 1.20 -28.70 16.94
CA GLN A 7 0.97 -27.32 17.47
C GLN A 7 0.94 -26.28 16.35
N ARG A 8 1.73 -26.46 15.29
CA ARG A 8 1.69 -25.57 14.11
C ARG A 8 0.39 -25.77 13.32
N ALA A 9 -0.06 -27.02 13.17
CA ALA A 9 -1.31 -27.32 12.50
C ALA A 9 -2.52 -26.79 13.27
N THR A 10 -2.54 -26.91 14.61
CA THR A 10 -3.61 -26.35 15.46
C THR A 10 -3.62 -24.82 15.44
N LEU A 11 -2.45 -24.17 15.45
CA LEU A 11 -2.37 -22.70 15.33
C LEU A 11 -2.86 -22.23 13.95
N LEU A 12 -2.49 -22.93 12.88
CA LEU A 12 -2.99 -22.62 11.52
C LEU A 12 -4.51 -22.82 11.43
N SER A 13 -5.05 -23.91 12.00
CA SER A 13 -6.49 -24.18 12.01
C SER A 13 -7.25 -23.14 12.85
N LEU A 14 -6.71 -22.73 14.00
CA LEU A 14 -7.31 -21.68 14.83
C LEU A 14 -7.32 -20.33 14.10
N MET A 15 -6.25 -20.04 13.35
CA MET A 15 -6.13 -18.83 12.53
C MET A 15 -7.11 -18.83 11.36
N LEU A 16 -7.32 -19.98 10.71
CA LEU A 16 -8.36 -20.16 9.68
C LEU A 16 -9.79 -20.03 10.23
N VAL A 17 -10.06 -20.58 11.40
CA VAL A 17 -11.38 -20.48 12.06
C VAL A 17 -11.64 -19.05 12.55
N ALA A 18 -10.63 -18.32 13.00
CA ALA A 18 -10.76 -16.91 13.36
C ALA A 18 -11.07 -16.02 12.14
N LEU A 19 -10.68 -16.43 10.93
CA LEU A 19 -11.01 -15.77 9.67
C LEU A 19 -12.44 -16.14 9.17
N ALA A 20 -13.03 -17.19 9.69
CA ALA A 20 -14.37 -17.68 9.34
C ALA A 20 -15.49 -17.11 10.24
N THR A 21 -15.32 -15.90 10.79
CA THR A 21 -16.43 -15.20 11.46
C THR A 21 -17.57 -15.00 10.47
N PRO A 22 -18.85 -15.20 10.86
CA PRO A 22 -19.99 -15.13 9.96
C PRO A 22 -20.01 -13.76 9.28
N VAL A 23 -19.87 -13.76 7.97
CA VAL A 23 -19.95 -12.60 7.09
C VAL A 23 -21.38 -12.07 7.13
N ARG A 24 -21.72 -11.32 8.17
CA ARG A 24 -22.94 -10.52 8.19
C ARG A 24 -22.73 -9.36 7.22
N ALA A 25 -23.46 -9.41 6.09
CA ALA A 25 -23.60 -8.33 5.12
C ALA A 25 -22.33 -7.43 5.04
N GLN A 26 -21.25 -7.98 4.53
CA GLN A 26 -20.05 -7.20 4.21
C GLN A 26 -20.24 -6.65 2.81
N ASP A 27 -20.11 -5.34 2.70
CA ASP A 27 -20.09 -4.68 1.40
C ASP A 27 -18.70 -4.83 0.79
N ILE A 28 -18.68 -5.12 -0.49
CA ILE A 28 -17.43 -5.16 -1.28
C ILE A 28 -17.40 -3.88 -2.11
N PHE A 29 -16.29 -3.18 -2.03
CA PHE A 29 -16.07 -1.95 -2.79
C PHE A 29 -14.86 -2.10 -3.70
N ALA A 30 -15.01 -1.73 -4.96
CA ALA A 30 -13.89 -1.42 -5.84
C ALA A 30 -13.57 0.07 -5.70
N VAL A 31 -12.29 0.41 -5.52
CA VAL A 31 -11.86 1.78 -5.25
C VAL A 31 -10.72 2.16 -6.18
N PRO A 32 -10.99 2.56 -7.45
CA PRO A 32 -9.99 3.23 -8.25
C PRO A 32 -9.61 4.56 -7.57
N PHE A 33 -8.32 4.88 -7.57
CA PHE A 33 -7.81 6.08 -6.93
C PHE A 33 -6.69 6.74 -7.75
N ALA A 34 -6.51 8.03 -7.50
CA ALA A 34 -5.37 8.81 -7.97
C ALA A 34 -4.90 9.77 -6.88
N GLY A 35 -3.66 10.23 -6.97
CA GLY A 35 -3.11 11.12 -5.95
C GLY A 35 -1.65 11.46 -6.17
N VAL A 36 -0.97 11.79 -5.08
CA VAL A 36 0.43 12.19 -5.07
C VAL A 36 1.23 11.41 -4.05
N LYS A 37 2.40 10.97 -4.46
CA LYS A 37 3.45 10.45 -3.59
C LYS A 37 4.32 11.62 -3.13
N PHE A 38 4.77 11.61 -1.90
CA PHE A 38 5.66 12.62 -1.31
C PHE A 38 6.53 12.00 -0.20
N GLY A 39 7.61 12.68 0.19
CA GLY A 39 8.48 12.27 1.27
C GLY A 39 9.06 10.88 1.03
N GLY A 40 9.88 10.71 0.01
CA GLY A 40 10.53 9.45 -0.31
C GLY A 40 11.97 9.40 0.20
N SER A 41 12.40 8.25 0.70
CA SER A 41 13.81 7.94 0.93
C SER A 41 14.12 6.55 0.38
N THR A 42 15.31 6.41 -0.19
CA THR A 42 15.82 5.13 -0.67
C THR A 42 17.32 5.05 -0.37
N SER A 43 17.82 3.86 -0.07
CA SER A 43 19.25 3.60 0.05
C SER A 43 19.85 3.01 -1.23
N ILE A 44 19.14 3.10 -2.34
CA ILE A 44 19.67 2.74 -3.67
C ILE A 44 20.60 3.88 -4.10
N PHE A 45 21.82 3.56 -4.51
CA PHE A 45 22.87 4.52 -4.90
C PHE A 45 22.32 5.67 -5.76
N ASP A 46 22.63 6.90 -5.40
CA ASP A 46 22.31 8.16 -6.10
C ASP A 46 20.82 8.45 -6.39
N LEU A 47 19.89 7.58 -5.93
CA LEU A 47 18.45 7.76 -6.14
C LEU A 47 17.76 8.48 -4.97
N GLU A 48 18.45 8.78 -3.87
CA GLU A 48 17.86 9.37 -2.68
C GLU A 48 17.21 10.73 -2.96
N PHE A 49 17.90 11.59 -3.69
CA PHE A 49 17.38 12.91 -4.10
C PHE A 49 16.19 12.82 -5.05
N ALA A 50 16.16 11.78 -5.91
CA ALA A 50 15.06 11.56 -6.84
C ALA A 50 13.81 10.98 -6.17
N ALA A 51 13.97 10.24 -5.07
CA ALA A 51 12.86 9.63 -4.35
C ALA A 51 12.03 10.64 -3.52
N ASP A 52 12.61 11.76 -3.11
CA ASP A 52 11.93 12.78 -2.27
C ASP A 52 10.92 13.63 -3.07
N LYS A 53 11.01 13.68 -4.38
CA LYS A 53 10.12 14.52 -5.22
C LYS A 53 8.67 14.03 -5.21
N LYS A 54 7.75 14.99 -5.33
CA LYS A 54 6.32 14.71 -5.51
C LYS A 54 6.09 14.06 -6.85
N THR A 55 5.42 12.91 -6.86
CA THR A 55 5.14 12.15 -8.08
C THR A 55 3.67 11.72 -8.07
N PHE A 56 3.07 11.73 -9.26
CA PHE A 56 1.71 11.21 -9.44
C PHE A 56 1.65 9.72 -9.08
N THR A 57 0.56 9.31 -8.45
CA THR A 57 0.26 7.91 -8.15
C THR A 57 -1.17 7.60 -8.54
N MET A 58 -1.41 6.39 -9.03
CA MET A 58 -2.73 5.86 -9.33
C MET A 58 -2.79 4.38 -8.98
N GLY A 59 -4.00 3.86 -8.88
CA GLY A 59 -4.18 2.45 -8.57
C GLY A 59 -5.62 2.08 -8.32
N ALA A 60 -5.81 0.92 -7.71
CA ALA A 60 -7.12 0.46 -7.29
C ALA A 60 -7.00 -0.39 -6.02
N SER A 61 -8.02 -0.36 -5.18
CA SER A 61 -8.14 -1.30 -4.07
C SER A 61 -9.50 -1.99 -4.08
N VAL A 62 -9.53 -3.19 -3.52
CA VAL A 62 -10.75 -3.92 -3.18
C VAL A 62 -10.86 -3.90 -1.67
N VAL A 63 -11.97 -3.40 -1.19
CA VAL A 63 -12.26 -3.25 0.25
C VAL A 63 -13.47 -4.07 0.59
N VAL A 64 -13.34 -4.90 1.62
CA VAL A 64 -14.44 -5.67 2.21
C VAL A 64 -14.69 -5.08 3.59
N LEU A 65 -15.82 -4.40 3.78
CA LEU A 65 -16.12 -3.69 5.01
C LEU A 65 -17.61 -3.76 5.31
N GLY A 66 -17.97 -4.34 6.44
CA GLY A 66 -19.33 -4.35 6.94
C GLY A 66 -19.65 -3.12 7.82
N ASN A 67 -20.77 -3.17 8.51
CA ASN A 67 -21.19 -2.13 9.45
C ASN A 67 -20.35 -2.10 10.74
N GLY A 68 -19.51 -3.11 10.97
CA GLY A 68 -18.64 -3.26 12.14
C GLY A 68 -17.35 -2.45 12.05
N VAL A 69 -16.41 -2.76 12.92
CA VAL A 69 -15.13 -2.07 13.05
C VAL A 69 -14.10 -2.61 12.05
N PHE A 70 -14.12 -3.91 11.77
CA PHE A 70 -13.10 -4.59 10.98
C PHE A 70 -13.48 -4.70 9.51
N GLY A 71 -12.50 -4.50 8.66
CA GLY A 71 -12.54 -4.75 7.24
C GLY A 71 -11.21 -5.27 6.73
N TYR A 72 -11.18 -5.66 5.47
CA TYR A 72 -10.00 -6.13 4.77
C TYR A 72 -9.82 -5.34 3.48
N GLU A 73 -8.58 -5.21 3.07
CA GLU A 73 -8.25 -4.48 1.86
C GLU A 73 -7.11 -5.17 1.11
N VAL A 74 -7.26 -5.24 -0.22
CA VAL A 74 -6.16 -5.49 -1.14
C VAL A 74 -5.97 -4.22 -1.97
N ASP A 75 -4.76 -3.73 -2.03
CA ASP A 75 -4.43 -2.43 -2.62
C ASP A 75 -3.29 -2.59 -3.62
N PHE A 76 -3.50 -2.07 -4.82
CA PHE A 76 -2.52 -2.01 -5.91
C PHE A 76 -2.24 -0.55 -6.24
N GLY A 77 -0.96 -0.14 -6.18
CA GLY A 77 -0.50 1.19 -6.52
C GLY A 77 0.53 1.18 -7.65
N TYR A 78 0.44 2.17 -8.52
CA TYR A 78 1.38 2.42 -9.60
C TYR A 78 1.86 3.88 -9.57
N MET A 79 3.16 4.06 -9.57
CA MET A 79 3.82 5.37 -9.51
C MET A 79 4.80 5.50 -10.67
N PRO A 80 4.38 6.10 -11.79
CA PRO A 80 5.27 6.39 -12.92
C PRO A 80 6.29 7.45 -12.52
N ASN A 81 7.45 7.39 -13.13
CA ASN A 81 8.54 8.37 -12.94
C ASN A 81 8.93 8.59 -11.45
N PHE A 82 8.92 7.53 -10.65
CA PHE A 82 9.23 7.58 -9.22
C PHE A 82 10.61 8.16 -8.93
N PHE A 83 11.59 7.90 -9.80
CA PHE A 83 12.99 8.35 -9.70
C PHE A 83 13.34 9.45 -10.70
N LYS A 84 12.37 10.28 -11.10
CA LYS A 84 12.63 11.39 -12.02
C LYS A 84 13.43 12.48 -11.31
N ASN A 85 14.65 12.78 -11.83
CA ASN A 85 15.41 13.95 -11.44
C ASN A 85 15.20 15.06 -12.50
N GLU A 86 14.86 16.29 -12.06
CA GLU A 86 14.65 17.44 -12.94
C GLU A 86 15.92 18.29 -13.14
N GLU A 87 16.99 17.95 -12.43
CA GLU A 87 18.29 18.60 -12.64
C GLU A 87 18.94 18.05 -13.91
N SER A 88 19.38 18.95 -14.77
CA SER A 88 20.08 18.63 -16.03
C SER A 88 21.55 18.28 -15.76
N PRO A 89 22.10 17.20 -16.39
CA PRO A 89 21.43 16.26 -17.26
C PRO A 89 20.65 15.19 -16.48
N PRO A 90 19.53 14.70 -17.00
CA PRO A 90 18.78 13.64 -16.32
C PRO A 90 19.63 12.36 -16.30
N VAL A 91 20.05 11.93 -15.12
CA VAL A 91 20.85 10.71 -14.94
C VAL A 91 20.01 9.45 -15.22
N TYR A 92 18.69 9.56 -15.13
CA TYR A 92 17.78 8.44 -15.32
C TYR A 92 16.74 8.70 -16.40
N LYS A 93 16.54 7.69 -17.24
CA LYS A 93 15.59 7.70 -18.37
C LYS A 93 14.16 7.87 -17.90
N PRO A 94 13.29 8.65 -18.60
CA PRO A 94 11.86 8.61 -18.37
C PRO A 94 11.35 7.19 -18.62
N GLY A 95 10.85 6.53 -17.57
CA GLY A 95 10.40 5.14 -17.63
C GLY A 95 10.61 4.37 -16.32
N SER A 96 11.21 5.00 -15.30
CA SER A 96 11.26 4.44 -13.96
C SER A 96 9.87 4.37 -13.35
N TYR A 97 9.52 3.27 -12.70
CA TYR A 97 8.25 3.15 -12.00
C TYR A 97 8.37 2.31 -10.74
N VAL A 98 7.42 2.52 -9.84
CA VAL A 98 7.24 1.68 -8.67
C VAL A 98 5.82 1.13 -8.69
N ILE A 99 5.71 -0.17 -8.44
CA ILE A 99 4.45 -0.87 -8.24
C ILE A 99 4.42 -1.35 -6.80
N ASP A 100 3.32 -1.13 -6.11
CA ASP A 100 3.06 -1.74 -4.81
C ASP A 100 1.79 -2.59 -4.85
N LEU A 101 1.86 -3.77 -4.22
CA LEU A 101 0.72 -4.65 -3.98
C LEU A 101 0.72 -5.03 -2.51
N SER A 102 -0.37 -4.79 -1.81
CA SER A 102 -0.47 -5.08 -0.38
C SER A 102 -1.85 -5.57 0.02
N GLY A 103 -1.86 -6.41 1.07
CA GLY A 103 -3.06 -6.78 1.79
C GLY A 103 -3.03 -6.25 3.22
N GLY A 104 -4.16 -5.89 3.78
CA GLY A 104 -4.22 -5.33 5.12
C GLY A 104 -5.57 -5.44 5.80
N VAL A 105 -5.55 -5.14 7.10
CA VAL A 105 -6.73 -5.01 7.95
C VAL A 105 -7.09 -3.54 8.06
N LEU A 106 -8.36 -3.24 7.89
CA LEU A 106 -8.93 -1.91 7.99
C LEU A 106 -9.76 -1.83 9.27
N LEU A 107 -9.52 -0.80 10.07
CA LEU A 107 -10.23 -0.49 11.31
C LEU A 107 -11.02 0.78 11.08
N ALA A 108 -12.34 0.67 10.89
CA ALA A 108 -13.22 1.80 10.66
C ALA A 108 -14.12 2.07 11.85
N LEU A 109 -14.54 3.31 12.04
CA LEU A 109 -15.61 3.58 12.99
C LEU A 109 -16.88 2.83 12.56
N PRO A 110 -17.64 2.25 13.51
CA PRO A 110 -18.89 1.56 13.18
C PRO A 110 -19.90 2.49 12.52
N ALA A 111 -20.65 1.97 11.53
CA ALA A 111 -21.68 2.75 10.85
C ALA A 111 -22.76 3.29 11.82
N ALA A 112 -23.01 2.58 12.92
CA ALA A 112 -23.93 3.01 13.97
C ALA A 112 -23.49 4.33 14.65
N VAL A 113 -22.18 4.61 14.71
CA VAL A 113 -21.64 5.86 15.32
C VAL A 113 -21.63 6.99 14.30
N THR A 114 -21.39 6.70 13.03
CA THR A 114 -21.23 7.70 11.96
C THR A 114 -22.53 8.01 11.22
N GLY A 115 -23.61 7.29 11.51
CA GLY A 115 -24.93 7.51 10.90
C GLY A 115 -24.95 7.34 9.39
N GLY A 116 -24.03 6.57 8.80
CA GLY A 116 -23.90 6.38 7.35
C GLY A 116 -23.22 7.54 6.61
N GLY A 117 -22.74 8.56 7.33
CA GLY A 117 -22.00 9.69 6.76
C GLY A 117 -20.50 9.39 6.55
N LEU A 118 -19.65 10.37 6.83
CA LEU A 118 -18.21 10.22 6.73
C LEU A 118 -17.69 9.20 7.75
N ARG A 119 -17.00 8.18 7.27
CA ARG A 119 -16.52 7.06 8.07
C ARG A 119 -15.00 7.04 8.11
N PRO A 120 -14.37 7.55 9.18
CA PRO A 120 -12.92 7.49 9.38
C PRO A 120 -12.45 6.05 9.59
N TYR A 121 -11.23 5.76 9.14
CA TYR A 121 -10.59 4.45 9.33
C TYR A 121 -9.08 4.57 9.42
N ALA A 122 -8.47 3.54 9.99
CA ALA A 122 -7.05 3.27 9.91
C ALA A 122 -6.83 1.95 9.16
N VAL A 123 -5.68 1.80 8.51
CA VAL A 123 -5.31 0.57 7.82
C VAL A 123 -3.88 0.19 8.16
N VAL A 124 -3.65 -1.09 8.36
CA VAL A 124 -2.34 -1.67 8.55
C VAL A 124 -2.22 -2.90 7.66
N GLY A 125 -1.10 -3.04 6.98
CA GLY A 125 -0.92 -4.12 6.01
C GLY A 125 0.53 -4.42 5.70
N VAL A 126 0.71 -5.48 4.94
CA VAL A 126 2.00 -5.92 4.41
C VAL A 126 1.86 -6.18 2.91
N GLY A 127 2.96 -6.04 2.20
CA GLY A 127 2.92 -6.22 0.76
C GLY A 127 4.31 -6.28 0.14
N LEU A 128 4.33 -6.16 -1.16
CA LEU A 128 5.52 -6.15 -1.98
C LEU A 128 5.60 -4.83 -2.75
N VAL A 129 6.77 -4.24 -2.75
CA VAL A 129 7.10 -3.06 -3.57
C VAL A 129 8.10 -3.49 -4.62
N ASN A 130 7.75 -3.33 -5.89
CA ASN A 130 8.62 -3.56 -7.03
C ASN A 130 9.02 -2.20 -7.60
N ALA A 131 10.32 -1.91 -7.54
CA ALA A 131 10.91 -0.71 -8.12
C ALA A 131 11.71 -1.07 -9.36
N GLN A 132 11.49 -0.34 -10.45
CA GLN A 132 12.26 -0.46 -11.68
C GLN A 132 12.81 0.91 -12.07
N ALA A 133 14.13 0.98 -12.21
CA ALA A 133 14.83 2.13 -12.75
C ALA A 133 15.75 1.66 -13.88
N ALA A 134 15.79 2.40 -15.00
CA ALA A 134 16.74 2.19 -16.09
C ALA A 134 17.64 3.40 -16.19
N ASP A 135 18.95 3.17 -16.38
CA ASP A 135 19.93 4.21 -16.68
C ASP A 135 19.71 4.75 -18.10
N VAL A 136 20.10 6.02 -18.34
CA VAL A 136 20.03 6.70 -19.64
C VAL A 136 20.76 5.92 -20.74
N LEU A 137 21.83 5.23 -20.40
CA LEU A 137 22.65 4.43 -21.32
C LEU A 137 22.17 2.99 -21.49
N GLU A 138 21.09 2.58 -20.82
CA GLU A 138 20.56 1.19 -20.82
C GLU A 138 21.55 0.11 -20.33
N ILE A 139 22.69 0.52 -19.75
CA ILE A 139 23.74 -0.40 -19.30
C ILE A 139 23.32 -1.10 -18.00
N PHE A 140 22.56 -0.41 -17.14
CA PHE A 140 22.10 -0.94 -15.86
C PHE A 140 20.58 -0.85 -15.72
N GLN A 141 19.92 -2.00 -15.71
CA GLN A 141 18.52 -2.10 -15.31
C GLN A 141 18.46 -2.58 -13.86
N ILE A 142 17.99 -1.71 -12.97
CA ILE A 142 17.74 -2.07 -11.57
C ILE A 142 16.28 -2.46 -11.44
N ARG A 143 16.04 -3.75 -11.19
CA ARG A 143 14.71 -4.26 -10.84
C ARG A 143 14.78 -4.91 -9.47
N ARG A 144 14.02 -4.39 -8.52
CA ARG A 144 14.02 -4.87 -7.14
C ARG A 144 12.62 -5.01 -6.62
N THR A 145 12.33 -6.19 -6.04
CA THR A 145 11.11 -6.45 -5.28
C THR A 145 11.49 -6.60 -3.82
N VAL A 146 10.87 -5.81 -2.96
CA VAL A 146 11.11 -5.84 -1.52
C VAL A 146 9.80 -5.96 -0.75
N PRO A 147 9.77 -6.74 0.34
CA PRO A 147 8.62 -6.76 1.23
C PRO A 147 8.54 -5.44 1.98
N ALA A 148 7.32 -4.96 2.19
CA ALA A 148 7.05 -3.68 2.83
C ALA A 148 5.88 -3.76 3.81
N PHE A 149 5.96 -2.92 4.82
CA PHE A 149 4.88 -2.63 5.74
C PHE A 149 4.16 -1.37 5.28
N LYS A 150 2.86 -1.33 5.44
CA LYS A 150 2.00 -0.21 5.10
C LYS A 150 1.13 0.16 6.29
N ILE A 151 1.09 1.43 6.64
CA ILE A 151 0.18 2.00 7.62
C ILE A 151 -0.48 3.23 7.02
N GLY A 152 -1.75 3.44 7.34
CA GLY A 152 -2.46 4.61 6.83
C GLY A 152 -3.69 4.95 7.64
N ILE A 153 -4.17 6.14 7.37
CA ILE A 153 -5.44 6.66 7.87
C ILE A 153 -6.23 7.23 6.70
N GLY A 154 -7.53 7.25 6.83
CA GLY A 154 -8.38 7.81 5.79
C GLY A 154 -9.81 8.01 6.27
N ALA A 155 -10.62 8.45 5.34
CA ALA A 155 -12.06 8.59 5.55
C ALA A 155 -12.79 8.25 4.26
N GLN A 156 -13.94 7.62 4.38
CA GLN A 156 -14.79 7.28 3.25
C GLN A 156 -16.24 7.70 3.52
N ALA A 157 -16.94 8.11 2.48
CA ALA A 157 -18.35 8.46 2.55
C ALA A 157 -19.07 7.91 1.34
N LEU A 158 -20.22 7.26 1.55
CA LEU A 158 -21.14 6.92 0.48
C LEU A 158 -21.98 8.14 0.13
N LEU A 159 -22.20 8.35 -1.16
CA LEU A 159 -23.09 9.41 -1.67
C LEU A 159 -24.54 8.91 -1.69
N LEU A 160 -25.44 9.78 -2.09
CA LEU A 160 -26.92 9.62 -2.04
C LEU A 160 -27.48 8.28 -2.54
N THR A 161 -26.79 7.57 -3.42
CA THR A 161 -27.26 6.29 -3.98
C THR A 161 -26.80 5.05 -3.22
N ASN A 162 -26.00 5.19 -2.15
CA ASN A 162 -25.36 4.11 -1.41
C ASN A 162 -24.45 3.17 -2.22
N ASN A 163 -24.36 3.35 -3.55
CA ASN A 163 -23.54 2.53 -4.44
C ASN A 163 -22.25 3.21 -4.85
N VAL A 164 -22.19 4.54 -4.74
CA VAL A 164 -21.02 5.35 -5.10
C VAL A 164 -20.61 6.22 -3.92
N GLY A 165 -19.33 6.38 -3.72
CA GLY A 165 -18.80 7.20 -2.65
C GLY A 165 -17.44 7.77 -2.97
N ILE A 166 -16.89 8.52 -2.02
CA ILE A 166 -15.56 9.11 -2.09
C ILE A 166 -14.73 8.59 -0.93
N ARG A 167 -13.45 8.35 -1.19
CA ARG A 167 -12.47 7.91 -0.21
C ARG A 167 -11.23 8.79 -0.26
N PHE A 168 -10.76 9.20 0.89
CA PHE A 168 -9.51 9.91 1.10
C PHE A 168 -8.56 9.04 1.91
N ASP A 169 -7.34 8.89 1.44
CA ASP A 169 -6.32 8.03 2.04
C ASP A 169 -4.99 8.76 2.19
N LEU A 170 -4.38 8.64 3.36
CA LEU A 170 -2.99 9.01 3.61
C LEU A 170 -2.25 7.76 4.10
N ARG A 171 -1.25 7.30 3.35
CA ARG A 171 -0.51 6.07 3.65
C ARG A 171 0.98 6.29 3.67
N HIS A 172 1.63 5.60 4.59
CA HIS A 172 3.08 5.49 4.65
C HIS A 172 3.47 4.03 4.36
N VAL A 173 4.41 3.87 3.45
CA VAL A 173 4.96 2.56 3.03
C VAL A 173 6.43 2.54 3.38
N ARG A 174 6.88 1.46 4.02
CA ARG A 174 8.28 1.27 4.39
C ARG A 174 8.69 -0.18 4.17
N SER A 175 9.76 -0.40 3.40
CA SER A 175 10.30 -1.75 3.20
C SER A 175 10.92 -2.29 4.48
N PHE A 176 10.79 -3.61 4.70
CA PHE A 176 11.54 -4.30 5.73
C PHE A 176 13.02 -4.32 5.35
N THR A 177 13.86 -3.80 6.22
CA THR A 177 15.31 -3.86 6.07
C THR A 177 15.80 -5.01 6.94
N GLY A 178 16.32 -6.09 6.33
CA GLY A 178 17.02 -7.15 7.05
C GLY A 178 18.34 -6.62 7.60
N ASP A 179 18.61 -6.88 8.87
CA ASP A 179 19.80 -6.41 9.58
C ASP A 179 20.96 -7.44 9.50
N ASP A 180 20.99 -8.23 8.43
CA ASP A 180 22.04 -9.22 8.21
C ASP A 180 23.34 -8.54 7.79
N GLY A 181 24.35 -8.62 8.67
CA GLY A 181 25.66 -7.94 8.64
C GLY A 181 26.54 -8.08 7.39
N SER A 182 26.02 -8.29 6.20
CA SER A 182 26.78 -8.41 4.96
C SER A 182 26.86 -7.10 4.18
N LEU A 183 27.97 -6.90 3.47
CA LEU A 183 28.26 -5.74 2.60
C LEU A 183 27.22 -5.53 1.47
N ALA A 184 26.23 -6.41 1.32
CA ALA A 184 25.10 -6.29 0.39
C ALA A 184 23.99 -5.34 0.87
N ARG A 185 24.21 -4.50 1.89
CA ARG A 185 23.24 -3.57 2.50
C ARG A 185 22.86 -2.38 1.63
N VAL A 186 23.60 -2.12 0.58
CA VAL A 186 23.34 -0.99 -0.30
C VAL A 186 22.15 -1.31 -1.21
N GLY A 187 21.05 -0.57 -1.03
CA GLY A 187 19.95 -0.56 -1.99
C GLY A 187 18.65 -1.29 -1.61
N ARG A 188 18.36 -1.55 -0.32
CA ARG A 188 17.14 -2.27 0.09
C ARG A 188 16.07 -1.44 0.78
N ARG A 189 16.33 -0.19 1.12
CA ARG A 189 15.37 0.63 1.85
C ARG A 189 14.59 1.52 0.90
N ILE A 190 13.28 1.33 0.86
CA ILE A 190 12.32 2.20 0.18
C ILE A 190 11.29 2.64 1.22
N SER A 191 11.10 3.95 1.35
CA SER A 191 10.09 4.54 2.21
C SER A 191 9.46 5.72 1.48
N TYR A 192 8.14 5.85 1.52
CA TYR A 192 7.41 6.97 0.95
C TYR A 192 6.03 7.10 1.57
N SER A 193 5.47 8.29 1.44
CA SER A 193 4.07 8.56 1.78
C SER A 193 3.28 8.88 0.51
N ARG A 194 1.99 8.55 0.52
CA ARG A 194 1.08 8.93 -0.56
C ARG A 194 -0.24 9.45 0.02
N PHE A 195 -0.77 10.47 -0.63
CA PHE A 195 -2.15 10.94 -0.44
C PHE A 195 -2.94 10.62 -1.70
N THR A 196 -4.10 9.98 -1.55
CA THR A 196 -4.94 9.59 -2.68
C THR A 196 -6.40 9.93 -2.43
N VAL A 197 -7.11 10.20 -3.53
CA VAL A 197 -8.55 10.33 -3.58
C VAL A 197 -9.07 9.20 -4.47
N GLY A 198 -10.03 8.45 -4.00
CA GLY A 198 -10.61 7.31 -4.68
C GLY A 198 -12.13 7.42 -4.79
N LEU A 199 -12.66 6.77 -5.81
CA LEU A 199 -14.09 6.58 -6.00
C LEU A 199 -14.48 5.21 -5.43
N LEU A 200 -15.36 5.18 -4.42
CA LEU A 200 -15.95 3.93 -3.93
C LEU A 200 -17.07 3.48 -4.88
N LEU A 201 -16.96 2.25 -5.34
CA LEU A 201 -17.98 1.59 -6.15
C LEU A 201 -18.39 0.31 -5.42
N ARG A 202 -19.62 0.28 -4.91
CA ARG A 202 -20.18 -0.92 -4.26
C ARG A 202 -20.49 -1.97 -5.32
N LEU A 203 -20.02 -3.21 -5.10
CA LEU A 203 -20.22 -4.34 -6.00
C LEU A 203 -21.41 -5.20 -5.58
#